data_4efd62b604bd42faa277d354e4e4990c
#
_entry.id   4efd62b604bd42faa277d354e4e4990c
#
_cell.length_a   1.000
_cell.length_b   1.000
_cell.length_c   1.000
_cell.angle_alpha   90.00
_cell.angle_beta   90.00
_cell.angle_gamma   90.00
#
_symmetry.space_group_name_H-M   'P 1'
#
loop_
_entity.id
_entity.type
_entity.pdbx_description
1 polymer ?
#
loop_
_entity_poly.entity_id
_entity_poly.type
_entity_poly.pdbx_seq_one_letter_code
_entity_poly.pdbx_strand_id
1 'polypeptide(L)'
;VTSHVQSKVQSEELSDRLSWGDTVFLHLEREGMPLNVAGVCVLDGEIAFEDCVQFVESKLPLIPRYLKRLVTSPLNISLPSWEFDPAFDIRRHVRDATLKHGTDAELKTLVGKILSTLMDREHPLWDLTLIHGLKGNRSGFIFRLHHCLADGIAGVEIMNVLLDSSPVAPRLPRRKLRLRVPKPENPWTSLTNGVVDSYSEFVKRILAAMADVSSMTERFAATGGSFATDEFASLLPELSASTERLRFNVPYRGPQKFAWTEIALPEIKTIKSACGTSVNDVILALVTASIRRYLELHGDSVKGRVLRMMVPVNLRGSESASELGNRISLVPVTVPLDIRNPRKLLAAVHRRTEFLKRSHAAELVSLAGGLIGMFPTSAQALAGHIISRLPFTPFNMVCTNVPGPQEPLYLLGHKLLQVYPYVPIGGEMPLNCAILTYNGTAYFGFSGCVHAVPDLHRLEELLQVSFTELREAVRVATLNKKGKRVKKQRVKNSRARTKTAAVPRAAASAAPTPVKATVADPNPRRPVAIESAPTTGSLIQEDDVLAHAIA
;
A
#
# COMPACT_ATOMS: atom_id res chain seq x y z
N VAL A 1 -9.54 22.78 -8.42
CA VAL A 1 -9.15 22.06 -7.19
C VAL A 1 -9.97 22.56 -6.01
N THR A 2 -10.16 23.91 -5.85
CA THR A 2 -10.92 24.49 -4.73
C THR A 2 -12.42 24.18 -4.72
N SER A 3 -13.08 24.05 -5.87
CA SER A 3 -14.52 23.73 -5.94
C SER A 3 -14.83 22.26 -5.61
N HIS A 4 -13.94 21.34 -5.93
CA HIS A 4 -14.10 19.91 -5.61
C HIS A 4 -13.85 19.62 -4.11
N VAL A 5 -12.95 20.39 -3.48
CA VAL A 5 -12.69 20.29 -2.04
C VAL A 5 -13.85 20.86 -1.24
N GLN A 6 -14.47 21.95 -1.69
CA GLN A 6 -15.64 22.54 -1.03
C GLN A 6 -16.89 21.66 -1.11
N SER A 7 -17.13 20.95 -2.22
CA SER A 7 -18.24 20.00 -2.32
C SER A 7 -18.00 18.74 -1.45
N LYS A 8 -16.76 18.30 -1.29
CA LYS A 8 -16.39 17.23 -0.36
C LYS A 8 -16.55 17.60 1.11
N VAL A 9 -16.27 18.84 1.49
CA VAL A 9 -16.43 19.32 2.87
C VAL A 9 -17.91 19.42 3.26
N GLN A 10 -18.81 19.69 2.34
CA GLN A 10 -20.26 19.72 2.59
C GLN A 10 -20.90 18.32 2.62
N SER A 11 -20.28 17.30 2.04
CA SER A 11 -20.75 15.91 2.17
C SER A 11 -20.17 15.18 3.40
N GLU A 12 -19.26 15.80 4.13
CA GLU A 12 -18.66 15.30 5.37
C GLU A 12 -19.45 15.63 6.67
N GLU A 13 -20.70 16.00 6.60
CA GLU A 13 -21.65 15.66 7.67
C GLU A 13 -21.92 14.14 7.73
N LEU A 14 -20.97 13.38 7.22
CA LEU A 14 -20.85 11.94 7.35
C LEU A 14 -20.85 11.57 8.81
N SER A 15 -21.76 10.69 9.15
CA SER A 15 -21.86 9.92 10.37
C SER A 15 -20.74 10.25 11.36
N ASP A 16 -21.03 11.11 12.34
CA ASP A 16 -20.11 11.43 13.44
C ASP A 16 -19.76 10.17 14.27
N ARG A 17 -20.17 8.99 13.81
CA ARG A 17 -19.91 7.70 14.44
C ARG A 17 -18.82 6.94 13.73
N LEU A 18 -18.06 6.22 14.54
CA LEU A 18 -17.02 5.32 14.05
C LEU A 18 -17.66 4.14 13.31
N SER A 19 -17.00 3.67 12.24
CA SER A 19 -17.44 2.42 11.60
C SER A 19 -17.16 1.21 12.51
N TRP A 20 -17.89 0.12 12.27
CA TRP A 20 -17.62 -1.13 12.97
C TRP A 20 -16.17 -1.60 12.79
N GLY A 21 -15.67 -1.58 11.55
CA GLY A 21 -14.32 -2.02 11.25
C GLY A 21 -13.24 -1.21 11.97
N ASP A 22 -13.46 0.11 12.08
CA ASP A 22 -12.54 1.00 12.78
C ASP A 22 -12.61 0.82 14.31
N THR A 23 -13.80 0.49 14.84
CA THR A 23 -13.99 0.22 16.27
C THR A 23 -13.22 -1.03 16.73
N VAL A 24 -13.00 -2.01 15.86
CA VAL A 24 -12.19 -3.20 16.16
C VAL A 24 -10.78 -2.81 16.61
N PHE A 25 -10.16 -1.83 15.97
CA PHE A 25 -8.82 -1.38 16.35
C PHE A 25 -8.77 -0.79 17.76
N LEU A 26 -9.85 -0.09 18.19
CA LEU A 26 -9.94 0.43 19.56
C LEU A 26 -10.04 -0.67 20.61
N HIS A 27 -10.76 -1.76 20.30
CA HIS A 27 -10.95 -2.88 21.22
C HIS A 27 -9.74 -3.83 21.27
N LEU A 28 -8.97 -3.92 20.19
CA LEU A 28 -7.76 -4.71 20.14
C LEU A 28 -6.56 -3.99 20.75
N GLU A 29 -6.54 -2.65 20.76
CA GLU A 29 -5.45 -1.87 21.34
C GLU A 29 -5.40 -2.04 22.85
N ARG A 30 -4.21 -2.23 23.40
CA ARG A 30 -3.95 -2.37 24.83
C ARG A 30 -2.57 -1.81 25.17
N GLU A 31 -2.31 -1.65 26.45
CA GLU A 31 -0.98 -1.27 26.94
C GLU A 31 0.09 -2.19 26.35
N GLY A 32 1.15 -1.57 25.83
CA GLY A 32 2.23 -2.27 25.13
C GLY A 32 1.92 -2.68 23.68
N MET A 33 0.68 -2.52 23.18
CA MET A 33 0.28 -2.87 21.80
C MET A 33 -0.46 -1.71 21.13
N PRO A 34 0.22 -0.60 20.80
CA PRO A 34 -0.38 0.52 20.10
C PRO A 34 -0.74 0.13 18.66
N LEU A 35 -1.95 0.49 18.25
CA LEU A 35 -2.45 0.21 16.90
C LEU A 35 -2.44 1.47 16.03
N ASN A 36 -1.25 2.04 15.88
CA ASN A 36 -0.99 3.23 15.08
C ASN A 36 -0.49 2.87 13.69
N VAL A 37 -0.85 3.66 12.69
CA VAL A 37 -0.18 3.73 11.39
C VAL A 37 0.69 4.99 11.35
N ALA A 38 1.78 4.95 10.60
CA ALA A 38 2.67 6.10 10.53
C ALA A 38 3.43 6.18 9.19
N GLY A 39 3.94 7.38 8.92
CA GLY A 39 4.92 7.64 7.88
C GLY A 39 6.16 8.32 8.49
N VAL A 40 7.34 7.78 8.22
CA VAL A 40 8.62 8.40 8.53
C VAL A 40 9.14 9.09 7.29
N CYS A 41 9.17 10.40 7.31
CA CYS A 41 9.51 11.25 6.18
C CYS A 41 10.86 11.93 6.38
N VAL A 42 11.64 12.05 5.31
CA VAL A 42 12.89 12.80 5.27
C VAL A 42 12.77 13.91 4.25
N LEU A 43 13.12 15.12 4.65
CA LEU A 43 13.03 16.34 3.85
C LEU A 43 14.42 16.89 3.55
N ASP A 44 14.57 17.61 2.45
CA ASP A 44 15.73 18.44 2.23
C ASP A 44 15.64 19.74 3.07
N GLY A 45 16.77 20.19 3.60
CA GLY A 45 16.84 21.39 4.42
C GLY A 45 16.30 21.24 5.83
N GLU A 46 16.47 22.28 6.62
CA GLU A 46 16.01 22.39 8.01
C GLU A 46 14.73 23.23 8.06
N ILE A 47 13.76 22.79 8.84
CA ILE A 47 12.47 23.46 9.03
C ILE A 47 12.40 23.98 10.47
N ALA A 48 12.07 25.24 10.65
CA ALA A 48 11.85 25.79 11.98
C ALA A 48 10.58 25.19 12.61
N PHE A 49 10.65 24.83 13.89
CA PHE A 49 9.53 24.20 14.61
C PHE A 49 8.26 25.06 14.56
N GLU A 50 8.39 26.36 14.81
CA GLU A 50 7.23 27.28 14.82
C GLU A 50 6.58 27.40 13.43
N ASP A 51 7.36 27.36 12.36
CA ASP A 51 6.82 27.38 10.99
C ASP A 51 6.07 26.08 10.68
N CYS A 52 6.59 24.93 11.15
CA CYS A 52 5.92 23.65 11.04
C CYS A 52 4.58 23.64 11.80
N VAL A 53 4.55 24.15 13.04
CA VAL A 53 3.32 24.26 13.84
C VAL A 53 2.27 25.10 13.11
N GLN A 54 2.64 26.29 12.64
CA GLN A 54 1.74 27.20 11.92
C GLN A 54 1.24 26.58 10.61
N PHE A 55 2.12 25.88 9.91
CA PHE A 55 1.76 25.22 8.66
C PHE A 55 0.72 24.12 8.90
N VAL A 56 0.97 23.21 9.83
CA VAL A 56 0.02 22.13 10.17
C VAL A 56 -1.30 22.73 10.64
N GLU A 57 -1.28 23.73 11.52
CA GLU A 57 -2.49 24.43 12.00
C GLU A 57 -3.30 25.01 10.82
N SER A 58 -2.63 25.56 9.80
CA SER A 58 -3.28 26.14 8.62
C SER A 58 -4.01 25.09 7.75
N LYS A 59 -3.59 23.83 7.81
CA LYS A 59 -4.17 22.71 7.05
C LYS A 59 -5.35 22.04 7.76
N LEU A 60 -5.46 22.14 9.09
CA LEU A 60 -6.51 21.50 9.87
C LEU A 60 -7.95 21.82 9.44
N PRO A 61 -8.31 23.03 8.97
CA PRO A 61 -9.64 23.29 8.43
C PRO A 61 -10.01 22.44 7.21
N LEU A 62 -9.03 21.89 6.49
CA LEU A 62 -9.24 20.99 5.35
C LEU A 62 -9.52 19.55 5.78
N ILE A 63 -9.23 19.22 7.03
CA ILE A 63 -9.36 17.88 7.62
C ILE A 63 -10.05 17.98 9.00
N PRO A 64 -11.33 18.39 9.09
CA PRO A 64 -12.01 18.67 10.37
C PRO A 64 -12.02 17.48 11.33
N ARG A 65 -11.97 16.25 10.83
CA ARG A 65 -11.89 15.01 11.62
C ARG A 65 -10.69 15.02 12.58
N TYR A 66 -9.61 15.69 12.22
CA TYR A 66 -8.37 15.80 13.02
C TYR A 66 -8.46 16.82 14.17
N LEU A 67 -9.60 17.50 14.29
CA LEU A 67 -9.95 18.37 15.41
C LEU A 67 -10.94 17.68 16.38
N LYS A 68 -11.35 16.44 16.05
CA LYS A 68 -12.32 15.68 16.83
C LYS A 68 -11.62 14.61 17.65
N ARG A 69 -12.06 14.47 18.90
CA ARG A 69 -11.71 13.37 19.79
C ARG A 69 -12.76 12.27 19.69
N LEU A 70 -12.42 11.09 20.16
CA LEU A 70 -13.34 9.96 20.22
C LEU A 70 -14.08 9.93 21.55
N VAL A 71 -15.40 9.89 21.49
CA VAL A 71 -16.26 9.76 22.67
C VAL A 71 -16.96 8.41 22.64
N THR A 72 -16.76 7.62 23.70
CA THR A 72 -17.38 6.30 23.85
C THR A 72 -18.66 6.44 24.68
N SER A 73 -19.71 5.72 24.28
CA SER A 73 -20.93 5.66 25.08
C SER A 73 -20.73 4.86 26.37
N PRO A 74 -21.44 5.19 27.46
CA PRO A 74 -21.42 4.37 28.66
C PRO A 74 -21.76 2.92 28.33
N LEU A 75 -21.03 1.97 28.93
CA LEU A 75 -21.17 0.51 28.72
C LEU A 75 -21.02 0.05 27.25
N ASN A 76 -20.47 0.88 26.36
CA ASN A 76 -20.35 0.59 24.93
C ASN A 76 -21.68 0.18 24.27
N ILE A 77 -22.78 0.82 24.63
CA ILE A 77 -24.12 0.55 24.09
C ILE A 77 -24.19 0.96 22.62
N SER A 78 -23.51 2.04 22.24
CA SER A 78 -23.43 2.51 20.86
C SER A 78 -21.97 2.57 20.37
N LEU A 79 -21.81 2.63 19.04
CA LEU A 79 -20.49 2.90 18.46
C LEU A 79 -19.95 4.25 18.94
N PRO A 80 -18.64 4.37 19.14
CA PRO A 80 -18.00 5.63 19.47
C PRO A 80 -18.33 6.72 18.46
N SER A 81 -18.42 7.96 18.92
CA SER A 81 -18.66 9.15 18.10
C SER A 81 -17.45 10.08 18.07
N TRP A 82 -17.37 10.86 17.00
CA TRP A 82 -16.36 11.89 16.82
C TRP A 82 -16.93 13.25 17.24
N GLU A 83 -16.38 13.86 18.28
CA GLU A 83 -16.77 15.17 18.77
C GLU A 83 -15.59 16.14 18.72
N PHE A 84 -15.85 17.42 18.42
CA PHE A 84 -14.77 18.42 18.49
C PHE A 84 -14.19 18.47 19.89
N ASP A 85 -12.86 18.44 19.96
CA ASP A 85 -12.16 18.56 21.24
C ASP A 85 -12.21 20.02 21.72
N PRO A 86 -12.91 20.32 22.84
CA PRO A 86 -12.99 21.68 23.37
C PRO A 86 -11.65 22.18 23.93
N ALA A 87 -10.73 21.27 24.22
CA ALA A 87 -9.38 21.57 24.74
C ALA A 87 -8.30 21.35 23.69
N PHE A 88 -8.67 21.42 22.40
CA PHE A 88 -7.71 21.23 21.31
C PHE A 88 -6.56 22.23 21.41
N ASP A 89 -5.34 21.71 21.43
CA ASP A 89 -4.10 22.50 21.39
C ASP A 89 -3.15 21.84 20.40
N ILE A 90 -2.79 22.56 19.33
CA ILE A 90 -1.89 22.11 18.29
C ILE A 90 -0.53 21.64 18.85
N ARG A 91 -0.04 22.24 19.94
CA ARG A 91 1.25 21.91 20.56
C ARG A 91 1.25 20.59 21.32
N ARG A 92 0.09 19.98 21.56
CA ARG A 92 0.00 18.60 22.01
C ARG A 92 0.23 17.61 20.88
N HIS A 93 -0.11 18.00 19.66
CA HIS A 93 -0.05 17.17 18.46
C HIS A 93 1.22 17.36 17.65
N VAL A 94 1.76 18.59 17.58
CA VAL A 94 3.02 18.87 16.88
C VAL A 94 4.12 19.04 17.90
N ARG A 95 5.14 18.19 17.81
CA ARG A 95 6.30 18.16 18.71
C ARG A 95 7.57 18.20 17.89
N ASP A 96 8.71 18.39 18.54
CA ASP A 96 10.02 18.28 17.92
C ASP A 96 10.94 17.35 18.70
N ALA A 97 11.96 16.87 18.01
CA ALA A 97 13.04 16.07 18.57
C ALA A 97 14.32 16.35 17.80
N THR A 98 15.44 16.40 18.50
CA THR A 98 16.76 16.62 17.90
C THR A 98 17.63 15.39 18.05
N LEU A 99 18.19 14.91 16.94
CA LEU A 99 19.14 13.82 16.92
C LEU A 99 20.54 14.35 17.31
N LYS A 100 21.24 13.58 18.13
CA LYS A 100 22.58 13.97 18.62
C LYS A 100 23.65 13.80 17.54
N HIS A 101 23.57 12.73 16.77
CA HIS A 101 24.57 12.37 15.75
C HIS A 101 23.99 12.34 14.34
N GLY A 102 22.67 12.47 14.17
CA GLY A 102 21.97 12.52 12.91
C GLY A 102 22.09 11.27 12.05
N THR A 103 22.34 10.11 12.67
CA THR A 103 22.51 8.84 11.96
C THR A 103 21.18 8.14 11.76
N ASP A 104 21.08 7.31 10.71
CA ASP A 104 19.89 6.47 10.46
C ASP A 104 19.60 5.52 11.63
N ALA A 105 20.62 5.01 12.31
CA ALA A 105 20.46 4.16 13.49
C ALA A 105 19.79 4.90 14.65
N GLU A 106 20.19 6.16 14.88
CA GLU A 106 19.59 7.01 15.89
C GLU A 106 18.14 7.37 15.52
N LEU A 107 17.89 7.70 14.24
CA LEU A 107 16.53 7.93 13.72
C LEU A 107 15.66 6.68 13.93
N LYS A 108 16.11 5.49 13.54
CA LYS A 108 15.38 4.22 13.73
C LYS A 108 15.07 3.97 15.21
N THR A 109 15.99 4.30 16.10
CA THR A 109 15.79 4.16 17.55
C THR A 109 14.71 5.12 18.06
N LEU A 110 14.75 6.38 17.65
CA LEU A 110 13.73 7.39 18.00
C LEU A 110 12.35 6.96 17.47
N VAL A 111 12.27 6.55 16.20
CA VAL A 111 11.05 6.05 15.57
C VAL A 111 10.47 4.87 16.35
N GLY A 112 11.28 3.86 16.68
CA GLY A 112 10.84 2.70 17.47
C GLY A 112 10.27 3.10 18.84
N LYS A 113 10.86 4.09 19.51
CA LYS A 113 10.37 4.63 20.77
C LYS A 113 9.00 5.31 20.60
N ILE A 114 8.85 6.18 19.61
CA ILE A 114 7.59 6.90 19.34
C ILE A 114 6.49 5.90 18.99
N LEU A 115 6.76 4.93 18.10
CA LEU A 115 5.79 3.94 17.65
C LEU A 115 5.36 2.96 18.76
N SER A 116 6.14 2.83 19.83
CA SER A 116 5.83 1.97 20.96
C SER A 116 4.90 2.61 21.99
N THR A 117 4.51 3.88 21.81
CA THR A 117 3.67 4.61 22.77
C THR A 117 2.22 4.64 22.31
N LEU A 118 1.30 4.47 23.26
CA LEU A 118 -0.14 4.70 23.03
C LEU A 118 -0.41 6.19 22.80
N MET A 119 -1.48 6.48 22.08
CA MET A 119 -2.04 7.84 21.97
C MET A 119 -2.99 8.11 23.12
N ASP A 120 -3.06 9.37 23.52
CA ASP A 120 -4.03 9.85 24.50
C ASP A 120 -5.41 9.94 23.84
N ARG A 121 -6.36 9.11 24.31
CA ARG A 121 -7.72 9.02 23.76
C ARG A 121 -8.64 10.18 24.16
N GLU A 122 -8.21 11.03 25.09
CA GLU A 122 -8.95 12.25 25.48
C GLU A 122 -8.80 13.37 24.44
N HIS A 123 -7.90 13.19 23.48
CA HIS A 123 -7.59 14.15 22.41
C HIS A 123 -7.69 13.50 21.03
N PRO A 124 -7.65 14.29 19.94
CA PRO A 124 -7.56 13.76 18.57
C PRO A 124 -6.40 12.77 18.39
N LEU A 125 -6.68 11.64 17.76
CA LEU A 125 -5.79 10.49 17.73
C LEU A 125 -4.73 10.57 16.63
N TRP A 126 -3.93 11.64 16.65
CA TRP A 126 -2.80 11.85 15.73
C TRP A 126 -1.70 12.69 16.38
N ASP A 127 -0.49 12.52 15.91
CA ASP A 127 0.61 13.44 16.22
C ASP A 127 1.63 13.52 15.07
N LEU A 128 2.39 14.62 15.05
CA LEU A 128 3.52 14.86 14.19
C LEU A 128 4.74 15.22 15.04
N THR A 129 5.84 14.50 14.86
CA THR A 129 7.12 14.84 15.49
C THR A 129 8.10 15.29 14.42
N LEU A 130 8.45 16.58 14.41
CA LEU A 130 9.50 17.13 13.57
C LEU A 130 10.87 16.69 14.12
N ILE A 131 11.79 16.31 13.24
CA ILE A 131 13.09 15.77 13.61
C ILE A 131 14.18 16.63 13.03
N HIS A 132 15.02 17.17 13.91
CA HIS A 132 16.16 18.01 13.58
C HIS A 132 17.49 17.25 13.65
N GLY A 133 18.51 17.81 13.03
CA GLY A 133 19.88 17.33 13.15
C GLY A 133 20.20 16.09 12.32
N LEU A 134 19.44 15.78 11.28
CA LEU A 134 19.79 14.74 10.31
C LEU A 134 21.02 15.15 9.48
N LYS A 135 21.94 14.23 9.23
CA LYS A 135 23.13 14.48 8.41
C LYS A 135 22.77 14.97 7.01
N GLY A 136 23.58 15.88 6.48
CA GLY A 136 23.42 16.40 5.12
C GLY A 136 22.42 17.55 5.00
N ASN A 137 22.27 18.38 6.03
CA ASN A 137 21.33 19.49 6.09
C ASN A 137 19.90 19.02 5.73
N ARG A 138 19.41 18.04 6.47
CA ARG A 138 18.09 17.42 6.30
C ARG A 138 17.32 17.49 7.61
N SER A 139 16.02 17.60 7.50
CA SER A 139 15.09 17.39 8.57
C SER A 139 14.21 16.16 8.28
N GLY A 140 13.43 15.74 9.23
CA GLY A 140 12.46 14.69 9.04
C GLY A 140 11.20 14.96 9.84
N PHE A 141 10.18 14.18 9.60
CA PHE A 141 9.04 14.13 10.50
C PHE A 141 8.46 12.72 10.56
N ILE A 142 7.89 12.39 11.70
CA ILE A 142 7.05 11.20 11.89
C ILE A 142 5.63 11.70 12.02
N PHE A 143 4.76 11.31 11.10
CA PHE A 143 3.33 11.54 11.21
C PHE A 143 2.65 10.24 11.60
N ARG A 144 1.95 10.23 12.74
CA ARG A 144 1.36 9.04 13.35
C ARG A 144 -0.14 9.25 13.56
N LEU A 145 -0.91 8.22 13.25
CA LEU A 145 -2.37 8.17 13.39
C LEU A 145 -2.77 6.89 14.08
N HIS A 146 -3.79 6.93 14.93
CA HIS A 146 -4.45 5.71 15.36
C HIS A 146 -5.22 5.08 14.17
N HIS A 147 -5.17 3.77 14.03
CA HIS A 147 -5.73 3.06 12.86
C HIS A 147 -7.25 3.25 12.71
N CYS A 148 -7.99 3.57 13.78
CA CYS A 148 -9.41 3.90 13.70
C CYS A 148 -9.70 5.26 13.04
N LEU A 149 -8.71 6.16 12.96
CA LEU A 149 -8.88 7.48 12.35
C LEU A 149 -8.70 7.42 10.83
N ALA A 150 -7.79 6.56 10.36
CA ALA A 150 -7.46 6.45 8.94
C ALA A 150 -6.87 5.06 8.60
N ASP A 151 -7.20 4.56 7.43
CA ASP A 151 -6.53 3.42 6.80
C ASP A 151 -5.30 3.86 6.00
N GLY A 152 -4.61 2.91 5.36
CA GLY A 152 -3.42 3.20 4.55
C GLY A 152 -3.69 4.14 3.36
N ILE A 153 -4.89 4.09 2.75
CA ILE A 153 -5.29 4.96 1.65
C ILE A 153 -5.57 6.37 2.18
N ALA A 154 -6.33 6.48 3.26
CA ALA A 154 -6.58 7.74 3.94
C ALA A 154 -5.27 8.37 4.45
N GLY A 155 -4.28 7.57 4.85
CA GLY A 155 -2.93 8.03 5.18
C GLY A 155 -2.23 8.73 4.01
N VAL A 156 -2.40 8.24 2.78
CA VAL A 156 -1.89 8.91 1.56
C VAL A 156 -2.68 10.17 1.24
N GLU A 157 -4.01 10.16 1.40
CA GLU A 157 -4.84 11.36 1.21
C GLU A 157 -4.43 12.48 2.17
N ILE A 158 -4.14 12.17 3.42
CA ILE A 158 -3.63 13.13 4.40
C ILE A 158 -2.25 13.64 4.02
N MET A 159 -1.39 12.79 3.52
CA MET A 159 -0.09 13.22 3.00
C MET A 159 -0.26 14.26 1.88
N ASN A 160 -1.25 14.08 0.98
CA ASN A 160 -1.58 15.04 -0.07
C ASN A 160 -2.22 16.34 0.46
N VAL A 161 -2.84 16.34 1.64
CA VAL A 161 -3.36 17.54 2.29
C VAL A 161 -2.27 18.29 3.04
N LEU A 162 -1.45 17.56 3.81
CA LEU A 162 -0.38 18.13 4.62
C LEU A 162 0.83 18.60 3.80
N LEU A 163 1.06 18.05 2.60
CA LEU A 163 2.18 18.40 1.76
C LEU A 163 1.69 19.13 0.50
N ASP A 164 2.49 20.05 0.02
CA ASP A 164 2.20 20.83 -1.19
C ASP A 164 2.84 20.17 -2.42
N SER A 165 2.24 20.32 -3.58
CA SER A 165 2.81 19.90 -4.87
C SER A 165 3.79 20.94 -5.46
N SER A 166 3.93 22.10 -4.83
CA SER A 166 4.78 23.21 -5.27
C SER A 166 5.98 23.40 -4.33
N PRO A 167 7.18 23.66 -4.87
CA PRO A 167 8.35 24.01 -4.07
C PRO A 167 8.27 25.42 -3.47
N VAL A 168 7.27 26.19 -3.84
CA VAL A 168 7.08 27.55 -3.31
C VAL A 168 6.37 27.46 -1.97
N ALA A 169 7.05 27.86 -0.90
CA ALA A 169 6.46 27.88 0.43
C ALA A 169 5.18 28.75 0.45
N PRO A 170 4.07 28.23 0.97
CA PRO A 170 2.84 29.01 1.06
C PRO A 170 3.01 30.15 2.07
N ARG A 171 2.34 31.25 1.82
CA ARG A 171 2.24 32.32 2.82
C ARG A 171 1.33 31.85 3.94
N LEU A 172 1.87 31.60 5.11
CA LEU A 172 1.10 31.15 6.26
C LEU A 172 0.15 32.25 6.75
N PRO A 173 -1.14 31.95 6.95
CA PRO A 173 -2.06 32.92 7.53
C PRO A 173 -1.74 33.08 9.02
N ARG A 174 -1.48 34.30 9.47
CA ARG A 174 -1.23 34.63 10.90
C ARG A 174 -2.48 34.52 11.79
N ARG A 175 -3.55 33.85 11.33
CA ARG A 175 -4.83 33.83 12.02
C ARG A 175 -4.92 32.57 12.90
N LYS A 176 -5.06 32.75 14.21
CA LYS A 176 -5.37 31.64 15.14
C LYS A 176 -6.68 30.96 14.73
N LEU A 177 -6.66 29.64 14.71
CA LEU A 177 -7.83 28.81 14.44
C LEU A 177 -8.90 29.08 15.52
N ARG A 178 -10.04 29.63 15.13
CA ARG A 178 -11.20 29.78 16.03
C ARG A 178 -12.11 28.57 15.82
N LEU A 179 -11.94 27.56 16.65
CA LEU A 179 -12.85 26.42 16.69
C LEU A 179 -14.18 26.88 17.28
N ARG A 180 -15.26 26.73 16.50
CA ARG A 180 -16.61 26.89 17.01
C ARG A 180 -17.04 25.53 17.57
N VAL A 181 -16.76 25.30 18.84
CA VAL A 181 -17.14 24.06 19.52
C VAL A 181 -18.65 24.10 19.82
N PRO A 182 -19.43 23.13 19.32
CA PRO A 182 -20.83 22.99 19.73
C PRO A 182 -20.91 22.76 21.25
N LYS A 183 -21.97 23.24 21.88
CA LYS A 183 -22.17 22.95 23.30
C LYS A 183 -22.35 21.44 23.49
N PRO A 184 -21.75 20.84 24.54
CA PRO A 184 -21.93 19.43 24.84
C PRO A 184 -23.41 19.14 25.08
N GLU A 185 -23.90 18.06 24.47
CA GLU A 185 -25.26 17.59 24.72
C GLU A 185 -25.41 17.06 26.17
N ASN A 186 -26.64 17.12 26.69
CA ASN A 186 -26.93 16.57 28.00
C ASN A 186 -26.66 15.05 27.99
N PRO A 187 -25.90 14.49 28.95
CA PRO A 187 -25.54 13.06 28.99
C PRO A 187 -26.76 12.11 28.88
N TRP A 188 -27.93 12.53 29.37
CA TRP A 188 -29.16 11.74 29.30
C TRP A 188 -29.80 11.75 27.89
N THR A 189 -29.75 12.87 27.18
CA THR A 189 -30.19 12.93 25.77
C THR A 189 -29.24 12.15 24.87
N SER A 190 -27.96 12.20 25.15
CA SER A 190 -26.96 11.38 24.45
C SER A 190 -27.18 9.86 24.65
N LEU A 191 -27.64 9.45 25.85
CA LEU A 191 -27.90 8.04 26.16
C LEU A 191 -29.17 7.53 25.45
N THR A 192 -30.27 8.32 25.47
CA THR A 192 -31.52 7.98 24.76
C THR A 192 -31.35 7.99 23.24
N ASN A 193 -30.70 9.01 22.71
CA ASN A 193 -30.36 9.07 21.29
C ASN A 193 -29.41 7.90 20.89
N GLY A 194 -28.46 7.56 21.78
CA GLY A 194 -27.55 6.43 21.59
C GLY A 194 -28.26 5.09 21.41
N VAL A 195 -29.33 4.82 22.19
CA VAL A 195 -30.12 3.58 22.07
C VAL A 195 -30.93 3.56 20.77
N VAL A 196 -31.65 4.66 20.47
CA VAL A 196 -32.46 4.78 19.25
C VAL A 196 -31.60 4.69 18.00
N ASP A 197 -30.47 5.37 18.00
CA ASP A 197 -29.53 5.36 16.88
C ASP A 197 -28.85 3.97 16.72
N SER A 198 -28.53 3.30 17.82
CA SER A 198 -27.98 1.94 17.76
C SER A 198 -28.96 0.95 17.13
N TYR A 199 -30.24 1.09 17.45
CA TYR A 199 -31.27 0.28 16.81
C TYR A 199 -31.45 0.61 15.34
N SER A 200 -31.48 1.89 14.99
CA SER A 200 -31.59 2.33 13.59
C SER A 200 -30.38 1.88 12.76
N GLU A 201 -29.18 2.00 13.31
CA GLU A 201 -27.94 1.50 12.69
C GLU A 201 -27.91 -0.03 12.56
N PHE A 202 -28.40 -0.74 13.56
CA PHE A 202 -28.56 -2.20 13.50
C PHE A 202 -29.50 -2.62 12.35
N VAL A 203 -30.66 -1.95 12.22
CA VAL A 203 -31.60 -2.20 11.12
C VAL A 203 -30.99 -1.87 9.76
N LYS A 204 -30.33 -0.71 9.63
CA LYS A 204 -29.62 -0.33 8.39
C LYS A 204 -28.55 -1.34 8.00
N ARG A 205 -27.79 -1.86 8.96
CA ARG A 205 -26.76 -2.89 8.71
C ARG A 205 -27.35 -4.21 8.26
N ILE A 206 -28.47 -4.65 8.86
CA ILE A 206 -29.20 -5.83 8.39
C ILE A 206 -29.64 -5.64 6.94
N LEU A 207 -30.24 -4.49 6.63
CA LEU A 207 -30.69 -4.19 5.28
C LEU A 207 -29.54 -4.12 4.28
N ALA A 208 -28.42 -3.50 4.67
CA ALA A 208 -27.23 -3.43 3.84
C ALA A 208 -26.61 -4.83 3.61
N ALA A 209 -26.48 -5.65 4.66
CA ALA A 209 -26.00 -7.02 4.53
C ALA A 209 -26.92 -7.88 3.65
N MET A 210 -28.24 -7.72 3.78
CA MET A 210 -29.20 -8.41 2.89
C MET A 210 -29.07 -7.94 1.43
N ALA A 211 -28.88 -6.63 1.20
CA ALA A 211 -28.63 -6.09 -0.13
C ALA A 211 -27.30 -6.60 -0.73
N ASP A 212 -26.25 -6.65 0.08
CA ASP A 212 -24.95 -7.19 -0.35
C ASP A 212 -25.05 -8.68 -0.70
N VAL A 213 -25.75 -9.49 0.11
CA VAL A 213 -26.03 -10.91 -0.18
C VAL A 213 -26.84 -11.05 -1.45
N SER A 214 -27.87 -10.22 -1.64
CA SER A 214 -28.72 -10.23 -2.86
C SER A 214 -27.89 -9.88 -4.11
N SER A 215 -27.11 -8.80 -4.05
CA SER A 215 -26.25 -8.38 -5.16
C SER A 215 -25.17 -9.42 -5.51
N MET A 216 -24.61 -10.09 -4.50
CA MET A 216 -23.68 -11.22 -4.70
C MET A 216 -24.40 -12.40 -5.34
N THR A 217 -25.60 -12.77 -4.86
CA THR A 217 -26.38 -13.87 -5.44
C THR A 217 -26.69 -13.63 -6.91
N GLU A 218 -27.05 -12.38 -7.28
CA GLU A 218 -27.27 -12.01 -8.67
C GLU A 218 -25.99 -12.10 -9.52
N ARG A 219 -24.86 -11.63 -9.02
CA ARG A 219 -23.55 -11.76 -9.67
C ARG A 219 -23.12 -13.22 -9.81
N PHE A 220 -23.34 -14.04 -8.78
CA PHE A 220 -23.09 -15.48 -8.84
C PHE A 220 -23.98 -16.18 -9.87
N ALA A 221 -25.25 -15.83 -9.92
CA ALA A 221 -26.18 -16.37 -10.94
C ALA A 221 -25.75 -15.98 -12.36
N ALA A 222 -25.31 -14.75 -12.57
CA ALA A 222 -24.85 -14.26 -13.86
C ALA A 222 -23.53 -14.91 -14.34
N THR A 223 -22.68 -15.41 -13.42
CA THR A 223 -21.41 -16.07 -13.75
C THR A 223 -21.49 -17.60 -13.84
N GLY A 224 -22.69 -18.19 -13.80
CA GLY A 224 -22.88 -19.63 -13.98
C GLY A 224 -22.70 -20.48 -12.72
N GLY A 225 -22.90 -19.90 -11.57
CA GLY A 225 -23.29 -20.52 -10.27
C GLY A 225 -22.42 -21.59 -9.59
N SER A 226 -21.69 -22.42 -10.32
CA SER A 226 -20.98 -23.55 -9.69
C SER A 226 -19.51 -23.29 -9.39
N PHE A 227 -18.88 -22.37 -10.11
CA PHE A 227 -17.43 -22.14 -9.99
C PHE A 227 -17.02 -21.46 -8.67
N ALA A 228 -17.85 -20.56 -8.16
CA ALA A 228 -17.52 -19.74 -7.00
C ALA A 228 -17.64 -20.50 -5.66
N THR A 229 -18.52 -21.49 -5.55
CA THR A 229 -18.74 -22.24 -4.32
C THR A 229 -17.58 -23.18 -3.98
N ASP A 230 -17.02 -23.86 -4.98
CA ASP A 230 -15.91 -24.80 -4.79
C ASP A 230 -14.60 -24.06 -4.52
N GLU A 231 -14.35 -22.93 -5.21
CA GLU A 231 -13.18 -22.10 -4.96
C GLU A 231 -13.23 -21.44 -3.58
N PHE A 232 -14.40 -20.95 -3.15
CA PHE A 232 -14.59 -20.43 -1.79
C PHE A 232 -14.45 -21.51 -0.72
N ALA A 233 -15.06 -22.67 -0.92
CA ALA A 233 -14.91 -23.80 0.00
C ALA A 233 -13.44 -24.20 0.20
N SER A 234 -12.60 -24.04 -0.84
CA SER A 234 -11.16 -24.26 -0.76
C SER A 234 -10.42 -23.21 0.09
N LEU A 235 -10.99 -22.00 0.26
CA LEU A 235 -10.41 -20.90 1.08
C LEU A 235 -10.83 -20.98 2.55
N LEU A 236 -11.98 -21.61 2.86
CA LEU A 236 -12.49 -21.70 4.23
C LEU A 236 -11.47 -22.24 5.24
N PRO A 237 -10.69 -23.29 4.94
CA PRO A 237 -9.66 -23.77 5.86
C PRO A 237 -8.57 -22.73 6.14
N GLU A 238 -8.23 -21.89 5.15
CA GLU A 238 -7.21 -20.85 5.33
C GLU A 238 -7.73 -19.65 6.13
N LEU A 239 -9.02 -19.36 6.05
CA LEU A 239 -9.65 -18.24 6.79
C LEU A 239 -9.99 -18.63 8.23
N SER A 240 -10.33 -19.91 8.48
CA SER A 240 -10.81 -20.39 9.77
C SER A 240 -9.74 -21.06 10.65
N ALA A 241 -8.63 -21.52 10.07
CA ALA A 241 -7.59 -22.23 10.80
C ALA A 241 -6.36 -21.36 11.06
N SER A 242 -5.76 -21.53 12.24
CA SER A 242 -4.42 -21.00 12.52
C SER A 242 -3.42 -21.49 11.48
N THR A 243 -2.53 -20.60 11.04
CA THR A 243 -1.38 -21.00 10.21
C THR A 243 -0.28 -21.60 11.09
N GLU A 244 0.62 -22.35 10.47
CA GLU A 244 1.84 -22.80 11.16
C GLU A 244 2.64 -21.60 11.66
N ARG A 245 3.04 -21.62 12.92
CA ARG A 245 3.85 -20.56 13.50
C ARG A 245 5.28 -20.60 12.97
N LEU A 246 5.73 -19.50 12.43
CA LEU A 246 7.13 -19.27 12.10
C LEU A 246 7.87 -18.77 13.37
N ARG A 247 9.20 -18.78 13.35
CA ARG A 247 10.05 -18.36 14.48
C ARG A 247 9.59 -17.07 15.16
N PHE A 248 9.18 -16.09 14.37
CA PHE A 248 8.75 -14.79 14.87
C PHE A 248 7.28 -14.75 15.33
N ASN A 249 6.46 -15.78 15.06
CA ASN A 249 5.08 -15.82 15.52
C ASN A 249 4.99 -16.21 16.98
N VAL A 250 5.30 -15.26 17.83
CA VAL A 250 5.21 -15.34 19.29
C VAL A 250 4.29 -14.22 19.79
N PRO A 251 3.69 -14.36 20.97
CA PRO A 251 2.87 -13.29 21.53
C PRO A 251 3.66 -11.99 21.60
N TYR A 252 3.05 -10.92 21.07
CA TYR A 252 3.66 -9.60 21.07
C TYR A 252 3.92 -9.11 22.49
N ARG A 253 5.16 -8.68 22.74
CA ARG A 253 5.62 -8.05 23.97
C ARG A 253 6.52 -6.89 23.60
N GLY A 254 5.98 -5.66 23.57
CA GLY A 254 6.75 -4.47 23.19
C GLY A 254 8.16 -4.41 23.80
N PRO A 255 9.02 -3.48 23.44
CA PRO A 255 8.83 -2.38 22.50
C PRO A 255 8.98 -2.80 21.03
N GLN A 256 8.72 -1.83 20.15
CA GLN A 256 8.80 -2.01 18.71
C GLN A 256 10.14 -1.53 18.15
N LYS A 257 10.57 -2.17 17.07
CA LYS A 257 11.64 -1.72 16.18
C LYS A 257 11.05 -1.39 14.82
N PHE A 258 11.72 -0.50 14.12
CA PHE A 258 11.39 -0.17 12.74
C PHE A 258 12.66 -0.20 11.89
N ALA A 259 12.59 -0.87 10.75
CA ALA A 259 13.66 -1.00 9.77
C ALA A 259 13.10 -0.69 8.39
N TRP A 260 13.92 -0.14 7.49
CA TRP A 260 13.44 0.27 6.18
C TRP A 260 14.50 0.16 5.09
N THR A 261 14.01 -0.04 3.88
CA THR A 261 14.82 -0.03 2.66
C THR A 261 13.98 0.44 1.47
N GLU A 262 14.62 0.65 0.33
CA GLU A 262 13.96 1.17 -0.86
C GLU A 262 14.43 0.47 -2.13
N ILE A 263 13.57 0.42 -3.15
CA ILE A 263 13.86 -0.14 -4.48
C ILE A 263 13.28 0.80 -5.53
N ALA A 264 14.05 1.06 -6.59
CA ALA A 264 13.58 1.86 -7.71
C ALA A 264 12.34 1.21 -8.37
N LEU A 265 11.21 1.91 -8.40
CA LEU A 265 9.94 1.41 -8.96
C LEU A 265 10.05 1.03 -10.46
N PRO A 266 10.81 1.73 -11.32
CA PRO A 266 11.01 1.33 -12.70
C PRO A 266 11.66 -0.07 -12.84
N GLU A 267 12.54 -0.46 -11.92
CA GLU A 267 13.14 -1.81 -11.94
C GLU A 267 12.11 -2.89 -11.60
N ILE A 268 11.25 -2.64 -10.59
CA ILE A 268 10.11 -3.51 -10.27
C ILE A 268 9.16 -3.64 -11.47
N LYS A 269 8.83 -2.51 -12.12
CA LYS A 269 8.00 -2.49 -13.34
C LYS A 269 8.64 -3.26 -14.50
N THR A 270 9.96 -3.24 -14.62
CA THR A 270 10.70 -4.02 -15.63
C THR A 270 10.57 -5.52 -15.37
N ILE A 271 10.71 -5.96 -14.12
CA ILE A 271 10.53 -7.36 -13.72
C ILE A 271 9.08 -7.80 -13.98
N LYS A 272 8.09 -7.01 -13.53
CA LYS A 272 6.66 -7.22 -13.78
C LYS A 272 6.42 -7.49 -15.28
N SER A 273 6.85 -6.58 -16.15
CA SER A 273 6.62 -6.67 -17.60
C SER A 273 7.32 -7.87 -18.24
N ALA A 274 8.54 -8.20 -17.80
CA ALA A 274 9.29 -9.34 -18.32
C ALA A 274 8.69 -10.70 -17.93
N CYS A 275 8.00 -10.76 -16.81
CA CYS A 275 7.38 -11.98 -16.28
C CYS A 275 5.88 -12.09 -16.53
N GLY A 276 5.20 -11.01 -16.97
CA GLY A 276 3.74 -10.96 -17.13
C GLY A 276 3.01 -11.06 -15.80
N THR A 277 3.49 -10.34 -14.78
CA THR A 277 2.95 -10.34 -13.41
C THR A 277 2.56 -8.92 -12.99
N SER A 278 2.02 -8.72 -11.81
CA SER A 278 1.73 -7.40 -11.24
C SER A 278 2.91 -6.84 -10.43
N VAL A 279 2.90 -5.55 -10.13
CA VAL A 279 3.85 -4.92 -9.17
C VAL A 279 3.72 -5.57 -7.80
N ASN A 280 2.47 -5.83 -7.37
CA ASN A 280 2.20 -6.46 -6.10
C ASN A 280 2.77 -7.89 -6.01
N ASP A 281 2.69 -8.67 -7.10
CA ASP A 281 3.29 -10.02 -7.15
C ASP A 281 4.80 -9.98 -6.95
N VAL A 282 5.48 -9.00 -7.59
CA VAL A 282 6.93 -8.81 -7.41
C VAL A 282 7.25 -8.48 -5.97
N ILE A 283 6.52 -7.55 -5.37
CA ILE A 283 6.69 -7.14 -3.95
C ILE A 283 6.49 -8.33 -3.02
N LEU A 284 5.39 -9.06 -3.15
CA LEU A 284 5.10 -10.24 -2.31
C LEU A 284 6.15 -11.34 -2.47
N ALA A 285 6.66 -11.56 -3.67
CA ALA A 285 7.74 -12.51 -3.92
C ALA A 285 9.05 -12.08 -3.24
N LEU A 286 9.39 -10.79 -3.27
CA LEU A 286 10.56 -10.24 -2.59
C LEU A 286 10.45 -10.39 -1.06
N VAL A 287 9.31 -10.01 -0.49
CA VAL A 287 9.05 -10.17 0.96
C VAL A 287 9.14 -11.65 1.35
N THR A 288 8.50 -12.55 0.60
CA THR A 288 8.56 -14.01 0.86
C THR A 288 10.01 -14.52 0.81
N ALA A 289 10.80 -14.13 -0.19
CA ALA A 289 12.20 -14.53 -0.32
C ALA A 289 13.05 -14.00 0.85
N SER A 290 12.77 -12.78 1.33
CA SER A 290 13.48 -12.17 2.47
C SER A 290 13.15 -12.89 3.77
N ILE A 291 11.89 -13.21 4.02
CA ILE A 291 11.46 -13.99 5.19
C ILE A 291 12.05 -15.39 5.16
N ARG A 292 12.05 -16.08 4.01
CA ARG A 292 12.72 -17.38 3.87
C ARG A 292 14.18 -17.29 4.29
N ARG A 293 14.92 -16.31 3.78
CA ARG A 293 16.34 -16.11 4.11
C ARG A 293 16.55 -15.78 5.58
N TYR A 294 15.64 -15.01 6.16
CA TYR A 294 15.67 -14.68 7.57
C TYR A 294 15.53 -15.95 8.45
N LEU A 295 14.59 -16.83 8.10
CA LEU A 295 14.42 -18.11 8.79
C LEU A 295 15.65 -19.01 8.62
N GLU A 296 16.16 -19.16 7.40
CA GLU A 296 17.37 -19.94 7.10
C GLU A 296 18.62 -19.39 7.85
N LEU A 297 18.77 -18.07 7.94
CA LEU A 297 19.85 -17.41 8.70
C LEU A 297 19.85 -17.83 10.18
N HIS A 298 18.67 -18.10 10.74
CA HIS A 298 18.50 -18.55 12.12
C HIS A 298 18.42 -20.07 12.28
N GLY A 299 18.76 -20.83 11.24
CA GLY A 299 18.80 -22.28 11.28
C GLY A 299 17.43 -22.98 11.16
N ASP A 300 16.37 -22.24 10.85
CA ASP A 300 15.04 -22.85 10.69
C ASP A 300 14.92 -23.56 9.35
N SER A 301 14.34 -24.76 9.38
CA SER A 301 13.94 -25.46 8.15
C SER A 301 12.74 -24.78 7.52
N VAL A 302 12.83 -24.51 6.22
CA VAL A 302 11.72 -23.95 5.42
C VAL A 302 11.02 -25.01 4.55
N LYS A 303 11.48 -26.26 4.58
CA LYS A 303 10.97 -27.35 3.77
C LYS A 303 9.52 -27.68 4.15
N GLY A 304 8.61 -27.60 3.18
CA GLY A 304 7.19 -27.86 3.36
C GLY A 304 6.43 -26.79 4.16
N ARG A 305 7.11 -25.69 4.55
CA ARG A 305 6.48 -24.58 5.28
C ARG A 305 5.95 -23.53 4.34
N VAL A 306 4.99 -22.77 4.83
CA VAL A 306 4.34 -21.69 4.09
C VAL A 306 4.43 -20.37 4.87
N LEU A 307 4.44 -19.27 4.13
CA LEU A 307 4.19 -17.93 4.64
C LEU A 307 2.77 -17.53 4.25
N ARG A 308 1.90 -17.29 5.23
CA ARG A 308 0.56 -16.74 5.00
C ARG A 308 0.57 -15.27 5.38
N MET A 309 0.49 -14.43 4.36
CA MET A 309 0.44 -12.98 4.51
C MET A 309 -1.01 -12.50 4.46
N MET A 310 -1.38 -11.58 5.33
CA MET A 310 -2.61 -10.81 5.24
C MET A 310 -2.36 -9.61 4.33
N VAL A 311 -3.02 -9.58 3.17
CA VAL A 311 -2.85 -8.52 2.17
C VAL A 311 -4.15 -7.73 2.06
N PRO A 312 -4.15 -6.43 2.36
CA PRO A 312 -5.29 -5.57 2.14
C PRO A 312 -5.58 -5.41 0.64
N VAL A 313 -6.84 -5.54 0.24
CA VAL A 313 -7.32 -5.33 -1.12
C VAL A 313 -8.43 -4.30 -1.11
N ASN A 314 -8.35 -3.31 -1.99
CA ASN A 314 -9.39 -2.31 -2.14
C ASN A 314 -10.56 -2.89 -2.98
N LEU A 315 -11.78 -2.83 -2.43
CA LEU A 315 -13.00 -3.27 -3.12
C LEU A 315 -13.72 -2.15 -3.90
N ARG A 316 -13.16 -0.94 -3.91
CA ARG A 316 -13.76 0.20 -4.62
C ARG A 316 -13.67 -0.02 -6.13
N GLY A 317 -14.80 -0.27 -6.79
CA GLY A 317 -14.94 -0.09 -8.23
C GLY A 317 -14.88 1.41 -8.59
N SER A 318 -14.55 1.72 -9.84
CA SER A 318 -14.36 3.09 -10.36
C SER A 318 -15.59 4.03 -10.24
N GLU A 319 -16.77 3.53 -9.88
CA GLU A 319 -18.03 4.30 -9.85
C GLU A 319 -18.44 4.82 -8.46
N SER A 320 -17.78 4.41 -7.37
CA SER A 320 -18.17 4.81 -6.01
C SER A 320 -17.05 5.51 -5.22
N ALA A 321 -16.29 6.36 -5.88
CA ALA A 321 -15.19 7.13 -5.27
C ALA A 321 -15.64 8.20 -4.23
N SER A 322 -16.94 8.39 -4.02
CA SER A 322 -17.50 9.46 -3.17
C SER A 322 -17.97 9.00 -1.78
N GLU A 323 -17.98 7.71 -1.49
CA GLU A 323 -18.35 7.24 -0.16
C GLU A 323 -17.11 7.02 0.72
N LEU A 324 -16.91 7.92 1.67
CA LEU A 324 -15.91 7.81 2.74
C LEU A 324 -16.30 6.68 3.69
N GLY A 325 -15.62 5.56 3.60
CA GLY A 325 -15.76 4.41 4.49
C GLY A 325 -14.65 3.41 4.19
N ASN A 326 -14.12 2.76 5.22
CA ASN A 326 -13.04 1.77 5.13
C ASN A 326 -13.59 0.51 4.45
N ARG A 327 -13.53 0.40 3.11
CA ARG A 327 -13.92 -0.79 2.32
C ARG A 327 -12.69 -1.59 1.91
N ILE A 328 -11.81 -1.85 2.86
CA ILE A 328 -10.65 -2.72 2.67
C ILE A 328 -11.03 -4.13 3.09
N SER A 329 -10.86 -5.07 2.19
CA SER A 329 -10.91 -6.49 2.53
C SER A 329 -9.49 -7.04 2.73
N LEU A 330 -9.38 -8.05 3.56
CA LEU A 330 -8.11 -8.68 3.93
C LEU A 330 -8.09 -10.10 3.36
N VAL A 331 -7.20 -10.36 2.41
CA VAL A 331 -7.11 -11.69 1.78
C VAL A 331 -5.85 -12.45 2.22
N PRO A 332 -5.96 -13.78 2.43
CA PRO A 332 -4.82 -14.62 2.77
C PRO A 332 -4.02 -14.97 1.52
N VAL A 333 -2.79 -14.47 1.42
CA VAL A 333 -1.85 -14.89 0.38
C VAL A 333 -0.88 -15.89 0.99
N THR A 334 -1.10 -17.18 0.71
CA THR A 334 -0.27 -18.28 1.21
C THR A 334 0.76 -18.69 0.15
N VAL A 335 2.05 -18.63 0.50
CA VAL A 335 3.17 -18.89 -0.42
C VAL A 335 4.14 -19.90 0.21
N PRO A 336 4.54 -20.97 -0.52
CA PRO A 336 5.56 -21.90 -0.05
C PRO A 336 6.92 -21.23 0.15
N LEU A 337 7.55 -21.48 1.30
CA LEU A 337 8.87 -20.95 1.65
C LEU A 337 10.04 -21.73 1.06
N ASP A 338 9.84 -22.96 0.61
CA ASP A 338 10.89 -23.83 0.07
C ASP A 338 11.26 -23.54 -1.40
N ILE A 339 10.56 -22.64 -2.07
CA ILE A 339 10.84 -22.27 -3.47
C ILE A 339 12.04 -21.31 -3.52
N ARG A 340 13.24 -21.86 -3.78
CA ARG A 340 14.49 -21.08 -3.82
C ARG A 340 14.70 -20.30 -5.14
N ASN A 341 14.20 -20.81 -6.26
CA ASN A 341 14.35 -20.14 -7.55
C ASN A 341 13.46 -18.89 -7.61
N PRO A 342 14.05 -17.66 -7.80
CA PRO A 342 13.29 -16.41 -7.71
C PRO A 342 12.14 -16.31 -8.71
N ARG A 343 12.33 -16.82 -9.96
CA ARG A 343 11.29 -16.77 -10.99
C ARG A 343 10.16 -17.79 -10.73
N LYS A 344 10.49 -18.96 -10.17
CA LYS A 344 9.48 -19.93 -9.78
C LYS A 344 8.67 -19.42 -8.59
N LEU A 345 9.32 -18.73 -7.66
CA LEU A 345 8.66 -18.07 -6.53
C LEU A 345 7.69 -16.98 -7.02
N LEU A 346 8.15 -16.07 -7.89
CA LEU A 346 7.28 -15.05 -8.47
C LEU A 346 6.09 -15.66 -9.22
N ALA A 347 6.30 -16.74 -9.98
CA ALA A 347 5.22 -17.44 -10.66
C ALA A 347 4.25 -18.13 -9.69
N ALA A 348 4.71 -18.61 -8.54
CA ALA A 348 3.85 -19.20 -7.50
C ALA A 348 2.99 -18.12 -6.84
N VAL A 349 3.57 -16.97 -6.49
CA VAL A 349 2.85 -15.80 -5.97
C VAL A 349 1.79 -15.35 -6.97
N HIS A 350 2.17 -15.14 -8.23
CA HIS A 350 1.24 -14.69 -9.28
C HIS A 350 0.04 -15.65 -9.44
N ARG A 351 0.26 -16.96 -9.50
CA ARG A 351 -0.85 -17.93 -9.56
C ARG A 351 -1.77 -17.83 -8.34
N ARG A 352 -1.19 -17.60 -7.16
CA ARG A 352 -1.99 -17.46 -5.93
C ARG A 352 -2.82 -16.17 -5.92
N THR A 353 -2.24 -15.05 -6.30
CA THR A 353 -2.96 -13.76 -6.37
C THR A 353 -4.03 -13.77 -7.45
N GLU A 354 -3.77 -14.38 -8.61
CA GLU A 354 -4.77 -14.58 -9.67
C GLU A 354 -5.93 -15.48 -9.21
N PHE A 355 -5.63 -16.57 -8.49
CA PHE A 355 -6.67 -17.40 -7.89
C PHE A 355 -7.56 -16.60 -6.93
N LEU A 356 -6.96 -15.81 -6.02
CA LEU A 356 -7.70 -14.99 -5.05
C LEU A 356 -8.56 -13.92 -5.72
N LYS A 357 -8.12 -13.33 -6.83
CA LYS A 357 -8.91 -12.39 -7.61
C LYS A 357 -10.12 -13.06 -8.26
N ARG A 358 -9.95 -14.25 -8.85
CA ARG A 358 -11.03 -14.97 -9.53
C ARG A 358 -12.07 -15.52 -8.56
N SER A 359 -11.64 -15.95 -7.37
CA SER A 359 -12.53 -16.52 -6.35
C SER A 359 -13.35 -15.47 -5.59
N HIS A 360 -13.24 -14.18 -5.95
CA HIS A 360 -13.91 -13.08 -5.23
C HIS A 360 -13.68 -13.14 -3.69
N ALA A 361 -12.49 -13.63 -3.30
CA ALA A 361 -12.15 -13.85 -1.90
C ALA A 361 -12.29 -12.59 -1.05
N ALA A 362 -11.98 -11.43 -1.63
CA ALA A 362 -12.05 -10.15 -0.94
C ALA A 362 -13.49 -9.75 -0.59
N GLU A 363 -14.42 -9.93 -1.53
CA GLU A 363 -15.84 -9.67 -1.32
C GLU A 363 -16.44 -10.59 -0.26
N LEU A 364 -16.08 -11.87 -0.29
CA LEU A 364 -16.56 -12.86 0.67
C LEU A 364 -16.05 -12.60 2.09
N VAL A 365 -14.77 -12.22 2.23
CA VAL A 365 -14.22 -11.83 3.54
C VAL A 365 -14.89 -10.55 4.05
N SER A 366 -15.17 -9.59 3.17
CA SER A 366 -15.90 -8.36 3.52
C SER A 366 -17.32 -8.66 4.00
N LEU A 367 -18.03 -9.57 3.32
CA LEU A 367 -19.37 -10.00 3.72
C LEU A 367 -19.35 -10.68 5.10
N ALA A 368 -18.42 -11.60 5.34
CA ALA A 368 -18.25 -12.25 6.63
C ALA A 368 -17.97 -11.22 7.75
N GLY A 369 -17.13 -10.21 7.46
CA GLY A 369 -16.90 -9.08 8.36
C GLY A 369 -18.17 -8.28 8.65
N GLY A 370 -18.98 -8.02 7.63
CA GLY A 370 -20.28 -7.35 7.77
C GLY A 370 -21.25 -8.11 8.69
N LEU A 371 -21.29 -9.45 8.58
CA LEU A 371 -22.11 -10.29 9.46
C LEU A 371 -21.65 -10.20 10.94
N ILE A 372 -20.33 -10.18 11.18
CA ILE A 372 -19.81 -9.98 12.54
C ILE A 372 -20.20 -8.57 13.06
N GLY A 373 -20.21 -7.58 12.20
CA GLY A 373 -20.66 -6.22 12.51
C GLY A 373 -22.13 -6.10 12.94
N MET A 374 -22.95 -7.13 12.71
CA MET A 374 -24.36 -7.17 13.14
C MET A 374 -24.53 -7.45 14.64
N PHE A 375 -23.51 -7.97 15.33
CA PHE A 375 -23.62 -8.17 16.78
C PHE A 375 -23.64 -6.83 17.54
N PRO A 376 -24.27 -6.77 18.72
CA PRO A 376 -24.24 -5.59 19.58
C PRO A 376 -22.79 -5.15 19.88
N THR A 377 -22.56 -3.85 19.95
CA THR A 377 -21.22 -3.27 20.15
C THR A 377 -20.56 -3.74 21.46
N SER A 378 -21.34 -3.94 22.51
CA SER A 378 -20.86 -4.53 23.78
C SER A 378 -20.35 -5.96 23.61
N ALA A 379 -21.04 -6.78 22.80
CA ALA A 379 -20.60 -8.13 22.48
C ALA A 379 -19.35 -8.12 21.61
N GLN A 380 -19.25 -7.21 20.66
CA GLN A 380 -18.06 -7.02 19.82
C GLN A 380 -16.84 -6.59 20.67
N ALA A 381 -17.02 -5.66 21.60
CA ALA A 381 -15.97 -5.22 22.51
C ALA A 381 -15.45 -6.37 23.39
N LEU A 382 -16.36 -7.16 23.95
CA LEU A 382 -16.01 -8.35 24.73
C LEU A 382 -15.29 -9.40 23.87
N ALA A 383 -15.80 -9.69 22.67
CA ALA A 383 -15.18 -10.61 21.73
C ALA A 383 -13.78 -10.14 21.32
N GLY A 384 -13.60 -8.86 20.98
CA GLY A 384 -12.32 -8.27 20.65
C GLY A 384 -11.29 -8.43 21.78
N HIS A 385 -11.71 -8.18 23.01
CA HIS A 385 -10.87 -8.37 24.20
C HIS A 385 -10.47 -9.83 24.42
N ILE A 386 -11.37 -10.77 24.21
CA ILE A 386 -11.08 -12.21 24.30
C ILE A 386 -10.17 -12.65 23.15
N ILE A 387 -10.52 -12.31 21.90
CA ILE A 387 -9.76 -12.71 20.70
C ILE A 387 -8.33 -12.19 20.76
N SER A 388 -8.11 -10.96 21.25
CA SER A 388 -6.77 -10.38 21.37
C SER A 388 -5.83 -11.16 22.32
N ARG A 389 -6.38 -12.04 23.15
CA ARG A 389 -5.64 -12.87 24.13
C ARG A 389 -5.56 -14.33 23.75
N LEU A 390 -6.35 -14.77 22.74
CA LEU A 390 -6.29 -16.16 22.28
C LEU A 390 -5.00 -16.40 21.48
N PRO A 391 -4.37 -17.57 21.64
CA PRO A 391 -3.21 -17.97 20.84
C PRO A 391 -3.65 -18.42 19.43
N PHE A 392 -4.30 -17.50 18.70
CA PHE A 392 -4.80 -17.72 17.36
C PHE A 392 -3.98 -16.92 16.35
N THR A 393 -3.36 -17.61 15.41
CA THR A 393 -2.48 -17.03 14.39
C THR A 393 -3.05 -17.31 13.01
N PRO A 394 -4.04 -16.53 12.55
CA PRO A 394 -4.62 -16.75 11.21
C PRO A 394 -3.62 -16.40 10.10
N PHE A 395 -2.66 -15.51 10.38
CA PHE A 395 -1.63 -15.04 9.46
C PHE A 395 -0.28 -14.98 10.15
N ASN A 396 0.80 -15.19 9.39
CA ASN A 396 2.15 -15.01 9.91
C ASN A 396 2.52 -13.52 10.02
N MET A 397 2.09 -12.71 9.07
CA MET A 397 2.36 -11.27 9.02
C MET A 397 1.36 -10.53 8.13
N VAL A 398 1.31 -9.22 8.30
CA VAL A 398 0.63 -8.31 7.37
C VAL A 398 1.65 -7.82 6.33
N CYS A 399 1.23 -7.77 5.06
CA CYS A 399 1.99 -7.14 3.99
C CYS A 399 1.07 -6.19 3.22
N THR A 400 1.24 -4.87 3.44
CA THR A 400 0.42 -3.86 2.77
C THR A 400 1.21 -3.19 1.66
N ASN A 401 0.55 -2.90 0.54
CA ASN A 401 1.14 -2.13 -0.54
C ASN A 401 0.17 -1.04 -0.98
N VAL A 402 0.56 0.22 -0.73
CA VAL A 402 -0.27 1.39 -1.03
C VAL A 402 0.42 2.22 -2.11
N PRO A 403 -0.24 2.47 -3.25
CA PRO A 403 0.29 3.40 -4.23
C PRO A 403 0.20 4.84 -3.70
N GLY A 404 1.33 5.55 -3.71
CA GLY A 404 1.40 6.96 -3.36
C GLY A 404 1.69 7.86 -4.56
N PRO A 405 1.79 9.18 -4.34
CA PRO A 405 2.03 10.18 -5.38
C PRO A 405 3.33 9.93 -6.13
N GLN A 406 3.29 10.05 -7.46
CA GLN A 406 4.49 9.86 -8.29
C GLN A 406 5.18 11.19 -8.63
N GLU A 407 4.62 12.29 -8.15
CA GLU A 407 5.22 13.63 -8.24
C GLU A 407 5.84 14.02 -6.89
N PRO A 408 6.89 14.87 -6.90
CA PRO A 408 7.51 15.31 -5.66
C PRO A 408 6.56 16.18 -4.83
N LEU A 409 6.55 15.95 -3.53
CA LEU A 409 5.81 16.74 -2.54
C LEU A 409 6.75 17.57 -1.69
N TYR A 410 6.23 18.63 -1.08
CA TYR A 410 6.98 19.62 -0.33
C TYR A 410 6.30 19.98 1.00
N LEU A 411 7.09 20.19 2.03
CA LEU A 411 6.66 20.79 3.29
C LEU A 411 7.34 22.15 3.44
N LEU A 412 6.57 23.23 3.42
CA LEU A 412 7.12 24.61 3.48
C LEU A 412 8.21 24.90 2.43
N GLY A 413 8.09 24.33 1.23
CA GLY A 413 9.08 24.46 0.17
C GLY A 413 10.23 23.45 0.22
N HIS A 414 10.37 22.69 1.31
CA HIS A 414 11.37 21.63 1.46
C HIS A 414 10.85 20.32 0.83
N LYS A 415 11.65 19.76 -0.09
CA LYS A 415 11.27 18.56 -0.84
C LYS A 415 11.23 17.33 0.05
N LEU A 416 10.16 16.55 -0.06
CA LEU A 416 10.11 15.21 0.51
C LEU A 416 11.03 14.27 -0.29
N LEU A 417 12.10 13.79 0.35
CA LEU A 417 13.11 12.92 -0.24
C LEU A 417 12.75 11.45 -0.10
N GLN A 418 12.29 11.04 1.09
CA GLN A 418 12.00 9.64 1.43
C GLN A 418 10.76 9.58 2.32
N VAL A 419 10.00 8.47 2.17
CA VAL A 419 8.83 8.21 3.01
C VAL A 419 8.73 6.71 3.30
N TYR A 420 8.89 6.32 4.55
CA TYR A 420 8.84 4.92 4.99
C TYR A 420 7.53 4.65 5.73
N PRO A 421 6.64 3.84 5.17
CA PRO A 421 5.36 3.53 5.77
C PRO A 421 5.52 2.53 6.93
N TYR A 422 4.75 2.74 7.97
CA TYR A 422 4.67 1.86 9.13
C TYR A 422 3.23 1.35 9.32
N VAL A 423 3.09 0.05 9.60
CA VAL A 423 1.84 -0.58 10.02
C VAL A 423 2.03 -1.25 11.38
N PRO A 424 1.00 -1.26 12.23
CA PRO A 424 1.11 -1.79 13.58
C PRO A 424 1.37 -3.30 13.58
N ILE A 425 1.97 -3.77 14.66
CA ILE A 425 2.15 -5.17 15.00
C ILE A 425 1.33 -5.49 16.24
N GLY A 426 0.87 -6.73 16.37
CA GLY A 426 0.07 -7.13 17.52
C GLY A 426 -0.29 -8.61 17.52
N GLY A 427 -0.89 -9.06 18.62
CA GLY A 427 -1.27 -10.47 18.77
C GLY A 427 -0.07 -11.40 18.63
N GLU A 428 -0.16 -12.35 17.72
CA GLU A 428 0.93 -13.25 17.33
C GLU A 428 1.53 -12.91 15.96
N MET A 429 1.36 -11.67 15.51
CA MET A 429 1.97 -11.11 14.30
C MET A 429 2.95 -9.99 14.68
N PRO A 430 4.08 -10.31 15.31
CA PRO A 430 5.07 -9.33 15.77
C PRO A 430 6.03 -8.87 14.68
N LEU A 431 5.77 -9.19 13.42
CA LEU A 431 6.50 -8.75 12.24
C LEU A 431 5.51 -8.42 11.12
N ASN A 432 5.59 -7.21 10.59
CA ASN A 432 4.79 -6.76 9.44
C ASN A 432 5.66 -5.99 8.44
N CYS A 433 5.17 -5.87 7.21
CA CYS A 433 5.81 -5.09 6.16
C CYS A 433 4.79 -4.17 5.50
N ALA A 434 5.09 -2.88 5.46
CA ALA A 434 4.31 -1.90 4.70
C ALA A 434 5.14 -1.38 3.52
N ILE A 435 4.47 -1.19 2.38
CA ILE A 435 5.09 -0.65 1.18
C ILE A 435 4.30 0.58 0.72
N LEU A 436 5.02 1.65 0.38
CA LEU A 436 4.49 2.85 -0.23
C LEU A 436 5.32 3.20 -1.46
N THR A 437 4.67 3.45 -2.59
CA THR A 437 5.38 3.97 -3.76
C THR A 437 5.29 5.50 -3.80
N TYR A 438 6.42 6.18 -3.92
CA TYR A 438 6.46 7.62 -3.99
C TYR A 438 7.58 8.07 -4.92
N ASN A 439 7.30 9.02 -5.81
CA ASN A 439 8.28 9.69 -6.70
C ASN A 439 9.26 8.71 -7.36
N GLY A 440 8.74 7.63 -7.96
CA GLY A 440 9.53 6.64 -8.68
C GLY A 440 10.27 5.62 -7.80
N THR A 441 10.01 5.56 -6.51
CA THR A 441 10.66 4.64 -5.56
C THR A 441 9.60 3.86 -4.78
N ALA A 442 9.84 2.58 -4.52
CA ALA A 442 9.08 1.75 -3.60
C ALA A 442 9.81 1.69 -2.26
N TYR A 443 9.19 2.21 -1.22
CA TYR A 443 9.70 2.28 0.14
C TYR A 443 9.12 1.14 0.96
N PHE A 444 9.97 0.35 1.59
CA PHE A 444 9.61 -0.79 2.42
C PHE A 444 9.88 -0.46 3.88
N GLY A 445 8.87 -0.55 4.72
CA GLY A 445 8.97 -0.42 6.17
C GLY A 445 8.65 -1.74 6.84
N PHE A 446 9.61 -2.28 7.61
CA PHE A 446 9.44 -3.46 8.45
C PHE A 446 9.20 -3.02 9.89
N SER A 447 8.05 -3.37 10.44
CA SER A 447 7.75 -3.21 11.86
C SER A 447 7.94 -4.54 12.59
N GLY A 448 8.68 -4.53 13.68
CA GLY A 448 9.04 -5.74 14.40
C GLY A 448 9.05 -5.55 15.91
N CYS A 449 8.69 -6.60 16.65
CA CYS A 449 8.86 -6.66 18.09
C CYS A 449 10.33 -6.98 18.44
N VAL A 450 10.93 -6.24 19.39
CA VAL A 450 12.32 -6.41 19.82
C VAL A 450 12.62 -7.86 20.23
N HIS A 451 11.66 -8.53 20.89
CA HIS A 451 11.84 -9.89 21.38
C HIS A 451 11.66 -10.97 20.32
N ALA A 452 10.78 -10.71 19.34
CA ALA A 452 10.49 -11.67 18.27
C ALA A 452 11.48 -11.59 17.11
N VAL A 453 11.94 -10.37 16.79
CA VAL A 453 12.82 -10.07 15.66
C VAL A 453 13.91 -9.10 16.12
N PRO A 454 14.86 -9.57 16.97
CA PRO A 454 15.86 -8.69 17.60
C PRO A 454 16.79 -8.02 16.58
N ASP A 455 17.03 -8.66 15.47
CA ASP A 455 17.87 -8.22 14.36
C ASP A 455 17.07 -7.82 13.12
N LEU A 456 15.94 -7.13 13.31
CA LEU A 456 15.03 -6.68 12.27
C LEU A 456 15.73 -6.01 11.07
N HIS A 457 16.86 -5.30 11.31
CA HIS A 457 17.66 -4.66 10.26
C HIS A 457 18.20 -5.64 9.21
N ARG A 458 18.32 -6.94 9.53
CA ARG A 458 18.72 -7.95 8.55
C ARG A 458 17.73 -8.07 7.39
N LEU A 459 16.44 -7.79 7.63
CA LEU A 459 15.44 -7.81 6.55
C LEU A 459 15.68 -6.75 5.48
N GLU A 460 16.33 -5.63 5.81
CA GLU A 460 16.75 -4.61 4.86
C GLU A 460 17.74 -5.20 3.84
N GLU A 461 18.80 -5.84 4.33
CA GLU A 461 19.83 -6.48 3.52
C GLU A 461 19.25 -7.66 2.71
N LEU A 462 18.45 -8.51 3.36
CA LEU A 462 17.87 -9.70 2.75
C LEU A 462 16.88 -9.35 1.64
N LEU A 463 16.17 -8.22 1.75
CA LEU A 463 15.30 -7.72 0.68
C LEU A 463 16.13 -7.28 -0.53
N GLN A 464 17.23 -6.56 -0.32
CA GLN A 464 18.13 -6.13 -1.40
C GLN A 464 18.79 -7.31 -2.11
N VAL A 465 19.21 -8.32 -1.35
CA VAL A 465 19.76 -9.57 -1.91
C VAL A 465 18.68 -10.27 -2.76
N SER A 466 17.46 -10.42 -2.22
CA SER A 466 16.35 -11.07 -2.92
C SER A 466 15.96 -10.33 -4.19
N PHE A 467 15.98 -9.00 -4.16
CA PHE A 467 15.73 -8.16 -5.33
C PHE A 467 16.81 -8.35 -6.40
N THR A 468 18.09 -8.30 -6.00
CA THR A 468 19.21 -8.47 -6.93
C THR A 468 19.15 -9.83 -7.64
N GLU A 469 18.89 -10.92 -6.91
CA GLU A 469 18.76 -12.25 -7.50
C GLU A 469 17.57 -12.36 -8.46
N LEU A 470 16.41 -11.78 -8.09
CA LEU A 470 15.24 -11.80 -8.97
C LEU A 470 15.52 -11.02 -10.25
N ARG A 471 16.11 -9.84 -10.14
CA ARG A 471 16.52 -8.99 -11.27
C ARG A 471 17.46 -9.73 -12.22
N GLU A 472 18.51 -10.36 -11.71
CA GLU A 472 19.48 -11.12 -12.50
C GLU A 472 18.83 -12.36 -13.16
N ALA A 473 17.99 -13.10 -12.42
CA ALA A 473 17.28 -14.26 -12.95
C ALA A 473 16.36 -13.89 -14.13
N VAL A 474 15.72 -12.72 -14.07
CA VAL A 474 14.87 -12.19 -15.15
C VAL A 474 15.71 -11.73 -16.33
N ARG A 475 16.82 -11.01 -16.10
CA ARG A 475 17.75 -10.52 -17.14
C ARG A 475 18.32 -11.68 -17.95
N VAL A 476 18.87 -12.70 -17.30
CA VAL A 476 19.40 -13.91 -17.95
C VAL A 476 18.35 -14.62 -18.79
N ALA A 477 17.13 -14.74 -18.29
CA ALA A 477 16.04 -15.37 -19.02
C ALA A 477 15.60 -14.59 -20.26
N THR A 478 15.63 -13.26 -20.20
CA THR A 478 15.29 -12.38 -21.33
C THR A 478 16.35 -12.50 -22.44
N LEU A 479 17.64 -12.53 -22.07
CA LEU A 479 18.73 -12.74 -23.00
C LEU A 479 18.65 -14.11 -23.70
N ASN A 480 18.34 -15.18 -22.93
CA ASN A 480 18.17 -16.52 -23.47
C ASN A 480 16.98 -16.62 -24.44
N LYS A 481 15.87 -15.91 -24.16
CA LYS A 481 14.72 -15.83 -25.09
C LYS A 481 15.09 -15.11 -26.38
N LYS A 482 15.83 -13.99 -26.32
CA LYS A 482 16.34 -13.27 -27.51
C LYS A 482 17.27 -14.15 -28.31
N GLY A 483 18.23 -14.82 -27.68
CA GLY A 483 19.17 -15.76 -28.35
C GLY A 483 18.45 -16.91 -29.05
N LYS A 484 17.45 -17.53 -28.42
CA LYS A 484 16.62 -18.58 -29.05
C LYS A 484 15.80 -18.06 -30.22
N ARG A 485 15.25 -16.84 -30.15
CA ARG A 485 14.54 -16.21 -31.29
C ARG A 485 15.45 -15.96 -32.47
N VAL A 486 16.65 -15.40 -32.25
CA VAL A 486 17.65 -15.16 -33.30
C VAL A 486 18.07 -16.48 -33.96
N LYS A 487 18.31 -17.53 -33.15
CA LYS A 487 18.68 -18.86 -33.66
C LYS A 487 17.55 -19.49 -34.49
N LYS A 488 16.28 -19.35 -34.05
CA LYS A 488 15.11 -19.86 -34.79
C LYS A 488 14.88 -19.10 -36.09
N GLN A 489 15.16 -17.80 -36.11
CA GLN A 489 15.07 -16.96 -37.32
C GLN A 489 16.19 -17.26 -38.33
N ARG A 490 17.43 -17.48 -37.83
CA ARG A 490 18.53 -17.94 -38.68
C ARG A 490 18.27 -19.31 -39.33
N VAL A 491 17.72 -20.27 -38.56
CA VAL A 491 17.35 -21.60 -39.10
C VAL A 491 16.21 -21.48 -40.11
N LYS A 492 15.23 -20.59 -39.88
CA LYS A 492 14.13 -20.37 -40.83
C LYS A 492 14.61 -19.72 -42.12
N ASN A 493 15.55 -18.78 -42.05
CA ASN A 493 16.14 -18.10 -43.20
C ASN A 493 17.11 -19.03 -43.98
N SER A 494 17.86 -19.92 -43.30
CA SER A 494 18.68 -20.93 -43.98
C SER A 494 17.81 -21.95 -44.71
N ARG A 495 16.71 -22.44 -44.13
CA ARG A 495 15.77 -23.35 -44.81
C ARG A 495 15.01 -22.67 -45.98
N ALA A 496 14.78 -21.37 -45.92
CA ALA A 496 14.21 -20.61 -47.05
C ALA A 496 15.22 -20.48 -48.20
N ARG A 497 16.50 -20.23 -47.87
CA ARG A 497 17.59 -20.19 -48.89
C ARG A 497 17.85 -21.54 -49.58
N THR A 498 17.70 -22.66 -48.86
CA THR A 498 17.86 -24.00 -49.45
C THR A 498 16.67 -24.39 -50.33
N LYS A 499 15.49 -23.83 -50.14
CA LYS A 499 14.32 -24.08 -51.02
C LYS A 499 14.33 -23.24 -52.29
N THR A 500 15.07 -22.11 -52.35
CA THR A 500 15.20 -21.27 -53.53
C THR A 500 16.37 -21.68 -54.42
N ALA A 501 17.21 -22.64 -54.02
CA ALA A 501 18.37 -23.13 -54.79
C ALA A 501 18.11 -24.40 -55.62
N ALA A 502 16.83 -24.83 -55.75
CA ALA A 502 16.48 -25.94 -56.65
C ALA A 502 15.91 -25.38 -57.94
N VAL A 503 16.77 -24.95 -58.87
CA VAL A 503 16.41 -24.64 -60.25
C VAL A 503 16.54 -25.90 -61.07
N PRO A 504 15.57 -26.27 -61.91
CA PRO A 504 15.66 -27.43 -62.80
C PRO A 504 16.58 -27.13 -63.99
N ARG A 505 17.41 -28.12 -64.29
CA ARG A 505 18.31 -28.17 -65.45
C ARG A 505 17.45 -28.43 -66.71
N ALA A 506 17.43 -27.50 -67.66
CA ALA A 506 16.95 -27.74 -69.03
C ALA A 506 17.91 -27.14 -70.05
N ALA A 507 18.14 -27.89 -71.08
CA ALA A 507 19.00 -28.09 -72.20
C ALA A 507 19.43 -26.87 -73.00
N ALA A 508 20.55 -27.14 -73.65
CA ALA A 508 21.37 -26.36 -74.58
C ALA A 508 20.65 -25.84 -75.83
N SER A 509 21.11 -24.69 -76.34
CA SER A 509 21.57 -24.53 -77.74
C SER A 509 21.84 -23.06 -78.11
N ALA A 510 23.01 -22.88 -78.83
CA ALA A 510 23.37 -21.80 -79.74
C ALA A 510 23.95 -20.46 -79.26
N ALA A 511 25.24 -20.29 -79.51
CA ALA A 511 25.99 -19.03 -79.61
C ALA A 511 25.95 -18.50 -81.06
N PRO A 512 26.70 -17.45 -81.49
CA PRO A 512 26.93 -16.14 -80.90
C PRO A 512 26.74 -14.98 -81.90
N THR A 513 26.85 -13.73 -81.54
CA THR A 513 27.75 -12.72 -82.16
C THR A 513 27.63 -11.34 -81.54
N PRO A 514 28.69 -10.52 -81.56
CA PRO A 514 28.84 -9.36 -80.68
C PRO A 514 28.63 -8.02 -81.38
N VAL A 515 28.44 -6.93 -80.69
CA VAL A 515 28.90 -5.58 -81.09
C VAL A 515 28.81 -4.55 -79.93
N LYS A 516 29.99 -3.99 -79.68
CA LYS A 516 30.45 -2.64 -79.34
C LYS A 516 30.00 -1.92 -78.05
N ALA A 517 31.04 -1.58 -77.35
CA ALA A 517 31.24 -0.57 -76.34
C ALA A 517 30.86 0.84 -76.78
N THR A 518 30.38 1.63 -75.77
CA THR A 518 30.86 3.02 -75.64
C THR A 518 30.86 3.44 -74.18
N VAL A 519 31.96 4.08 -73.85
CA VAL A 519 32.44 4.68 -72.62
C VAL A 519 31.67 6.01 -72.34
N ALA A 520 31.45 6.34 -71.10
CA ALA A 520 31.72 7.65 -70.47
C ALA A 520 31.21 7.76 -69.01
N ASP A 521 32.14 7.91 -68.13
CA ASP A 521 32.11 8.57 -66.82
C ASP A 521 32.25 10.10 -67.04
N PRO A 522 32.19 11.03 -66.10
CA PRO A 522 32.04 11.01 -64.66
C PRO A 522 31.20 12.13 -64.01
N ASN A 523 30.87 11.98 -62.72
CA ASN A 523 30.74 12.93 -61.58
C ASN A 523 30.98 14.44 -61.85
N PRO A 524 30.58 15.45 -61.07
CA PRO A 524 30.13 15.49 -59.66
C PRO A 524 29.14 16.62 -59.26
N ARG A 525 28.87 16.66 -57.95
CA ARG A 525 28.59 17.84 -57.06
C ARG A 525 27.22 18.02 -56.45
N ARG A 526 27.29 18.03 -55.10
CA ARG A 526 26.46 18.73 -54.08
C ARG A 526 26.23 20.23 -54.43
N PRO A 527 25.42 21.09 -53.70
CA PRO A 527 24.80 20.94 -52.38
C PRO A 527 23.48 21.71 -52.15
N VAL A 528 22.95 21.66 -50.91
CA VAL A 528 22.33 22.70 -50.04
C VAL A 528 20.89 23.19 -50.29
N ALA A 529 20.05 23.13 -49.28
CA ALA A 529 19.33 24.11 -48.41
C ALA A 529 17.98 23.58 -47.97
N ILE A 530 17.75 23.48 -46.68
CA ILE A 530 17.01 24.34 -45.72
C ILE A 530 15.65 24.87 -46.27
N GLU A 531 14.54 24.41 -45.62
CA GLU A 531 13.50 25.28 -45.05
C GLU A 531 12.34 24.52 -44.41
N SER A 532 12.14 24.86 -43.15
CA SER A 532 10.95 25.21 -42.38
C SER A 532 9.71 24.30 -42.32
N ALA A 533 9.33 24.11 -41.06
CA ALA A 533 8.07 23.54 -40.55
C ALA A 533 6.83 24.36 -41.00
N PRO A 534 5.63 23.76 -40.85
CA PRO A 534 4.82 24.22 -39.74
C PRO A 534 4.00 23.16 -38.99
N THR A 535 3.81 23.48 -37.74
CA THR A 535 2.80 23.11 -36.75
C THR A 535 1.42 22.72 -37.28
N THR A 536 0.89 21.60 -36.78
CA THR A 536 -0.53 21.53 -36.37
C THR A 536 -0.70 20.41 -35.34
N GLY A 537 -1.39 20.75 -34.25
CA GLY A 537 -1.66 19.88 -33.13
C GLY A 537 -2.79 18.87 -33.40
N SER A 538 -2.79 17.82 -32.65
CA SER A 538 -4.00 17.08 -32.33
C SER A 538 -3.93 16.56 -30.92
N LEU A 539 -4.95 16.89 -30.18
CA LEU A 539 -5.34 16.44 -28.85
C LEU A 539 -5.20 14.90 -28.72
N ILE A 540 -4.50 14.48 -27.71
CA ILE A 540 -4.58 13.09 -27.21
C ILE A 540 -5.40 13.14 -25.92
N GLN A 541 -6.50 12.42 -25.94
CA GLN A 541 -7.41 12.20 -24.81
C GLN A 541 -6.70 11.56 -23.63
N GLU A 542 -6.89 12.19 -22.48
CA GLU A 542 -6.65 11.61 -21.15
C GLU A 542 -7.77 10.61 -20.85
N ASP A 543 -7.52 9.33 -21.11
CA ASP A 543 -8.37 8.25 -20.58
C ASP A 543 -7.57 6.94 -20.55
N ASP A 544 -6.56 6.82 -19.66
CA ASP A 544 -5.91 5.51 -19.42
C ASP A 544 -5.10 5.40 -18.12
N VAL A 545 -5.37 6.19 -17.10
CA VAL A 545 -4.55 6.15 -15.86
C VAL A 545 -5.24 5.42 -14.69
N LEU A 546 -6.52 5.08 -14.79
CA LEU A 546 -7.25 4.52 -13.62
C LEU A 546 -7.50 3.01 -13.63
N ALA A 547 -7.18 2.30 -14.68
CA ALA A 547 -7.49 0.86 -14.77
C ALA A 547 -6.41 -0.09 -14.20
N HIS A 548 -5.28 0.41 -13.67
CA HIS A 548 -4.12 -0.43 -13.33
C HIS A 548 -3.78 -0.57 -11.83
N ALA A 549 -4.62 -0.13 -10.92
CA ALA A 549 -4.36 -0.28 -9.48
C ALA A 549 -4.72 -1.67 -8.91
N ILE A 550 -5.33 -2.56 -9.70
CA ILE A 550 -5.73 -3.92 -9.27
C ILE A 550 -5.08 -5.03 -10.13
N ALA A 551 -4.33 -4.67 -11.16
CA ALA A 551 -3.62 -5.66 -11.96
C ALA A 551 -2.20 -5.94 -11.44
#